data_8d5074def55846a9655ffd80372591ff
#
_entry.id   8d5074def55846a9655ffd80372591ff
#
_cell.length_a   1.000
_cell.length_b   1.000
_cell.length_c   1.000
_cell.angle_alpha   90.00
_cell.angle_beta   90.00
_cell.angle_gamma   90.00
#
_symmetry.space_group_name_H-M   'P 1'
#
loop_
_entity.id
_entity.type
_entity.pdbx_description
1 polymer ?
#
loop_
_entity_poly.entity_id
_entity_poly.type
_entity_poly.pdbx_seq_one_letter_code
_entity_poly.pdbx_strand_id
1 'polypeptide(L)'
;MFLNEILNEMTQGEVSYMQRELNAIYKPIGIKFVITKHVMDRVNNTDGREKTVSPEEIISTFKKIYNQHGSKFENFYKSGKLNETIKFVIHDRDSNLNIPVAYEIDKITHSPVLVLLTVMKKEISKFGSKGYGVFEITV
;
A
#
# COMPACT_ATOMS: atom_id res chain seq x y z
N MET A 1 18.06 26.49 0.96
CA MET A 1 17.23 26.17 2.13
C MET A 1 15.75 26.26 1.83
N PHE A 2 15.30 27.38 1.31
CA PHE A 2 13.88 27.58 0.97
C PHE A 2 13.34 26.54 -0.01
N LEU A 3 14.09 26.23 -1.05
CA LEU A 3 13.64 25.30 -2.08
C LEU A 3 13.48 23.87 -1.55
N ASN A 4 14.38 23.44 -0.68
CA ASN A 4 14.32 22.11 -0.08
C ASN A 4 13.12 21.94 0.87
N GLU A 5 12.77 23.00 1.60
CA GLU A 5 11.60 22.97 2.49
C GLU A 5 10.31 22.90 1.69
N ILE A 6 10.21 23.64 0.58
CA ILE A 6 9.05 23.61 -0.31
C ILE A 6 8.90 22.23 -0.95
N LEU A 7 9.99 21.63 -1.42
CA LEU A 7 9.97 20.29 -2.02
C LEU A 7 9.55 19.22 -1.01
N ASN A 8 10.04 19.30 0.24
CA ASN A 8 9.65 18.38 1.29
C ASN A 8 8.17 18.52 1.65
N GLU A 9 7.65 19.75 1.71
CA GLU A 9 6.22 19.99 1.95
C GLU A 9 5.35 19.40 0.84
N MET A 10 5.74 19.57 -0.42
CA MET A 10 5.01 19.03 -1.57
C MET A 10 5.00 17.50 -1.53
N THR A 11 6.13 16.85 -1.27
CA THR A 11 6.21 15.39 -1.20
C THR A 11 5.43 14.82 -0.04
N GLN A 12 5.45 15.47 1.11
CA GLN A 12 4.62 15.11 2.27
C GLN A 12 3.13 15.29 1.95
N GLY A 13 2.79 16.35 1.22
CA GLY A 13 1.42 16.60 0.77
C GLY A 13 0.88 15.49 -0.13
N GLU A 14 1.70 14.99 -1.06
CA GLU A 14 1.34 13.87 -1.94
C GLU A 14 1.09 12.59 -1.16
N VAL A 15 1.94 12.27 -0.19
CA VAL A 15 1.78 11.09 0.66
C VAL A 15 0.55 11.22 1.56
N SER A 16 0.32 12.39 2.13
CA SER A 16 -0.88 12.67 2.94
C SER A 16 -2.16 12.55 2.12
N TYR A 17 -2.14 13.03 0.89
CA TYR A 17 -3.24 12.89 -0.06
C TYR A 17 -3.53 11.42 -0.35
N MET A 18 -2.51 10.64 -0.67
CA MET A 18 -2.63 9.22 -0.94
C MET A 18 -3.22 8.47 0.25
N GLN A 19 -2.73 8.73 1.45
CA GLN A 19 -3.21 8.10 2.67
C GLN A 19 -4.68 8.42 2.94
N ARG A 20 -5.09 9.68 2.75
CA ARG A 20 -6.49 10.09 2.91
C ARG A 20 -7.41 9.39 1.93
N GLU A 21 -6.99 9.31 0.65
CA GLU A 21 -7.77 8.64 -0.38
C GLU A 21 -7.92 7.14 -0.10
N LEU A 22 -6.85 6.47 0.27
CA LEU A 22 -6.88 5.05 0.61
C LEU A 22 -7.77 4.79 1.83
N ASN A 23 -7.65 5.61 2.87
CA ASN A 23 -8.48 5.50 4.06
C ASN A 23 -9.96 5.72 3.73
N ALA A 24 -10.28 6.66 2.84
CA ALA A 24 -11.64 6.92 2.42
C ALA A 24 -12.26 5.74 1.67
N ILE A 25 -11.50 5.12 0.77
CA ILE A 25 -11.97 3.96 -0.01
C ILE A 25 -12.29 2.77 0.91
N TYR A 26 -11.44 2.52 1.90
CA TYR A 26 -11.53 1.34 2.77
C TYR A 26 -12.28 1.61 4.09
N LYS A 27 -12.79 2.83 4.29
CA LYS A 27 -13.57 3.18 5.47
C LYS A 27 -14.77 2.25 5.72
N PRO A 28 -15.55 1.86 4.70
CA PRO A 28 -16.70 0.98 4.93
C PRO A 28 -16.35 -0.37 5.56
N ILE A 29 -15.15 -0.88 5.34
CA ILE A 29 -14.68 -2.13 5.95
C ILE A 29 -13.72 -1.89 7.12
N GLY A 30 -13.57 -0.64 7.56
CA GLY A 30 -12.86 -0.29 8.78
C GLY A 30 -11.34 -0.41 8.72
N ILE A 31 -10.75 -0.48 7.53
CA ILE A 31 -9.29 -0.62 7.36
C ILE A 31 -8.65 0.75 7.22
N LYS A 32 -7.60 0.98 7.99
CA LYS A 32 -6.72 2.16 7.87
C LYS A 32 -5.41 1.77 7.21
N PHE A 33 -4.81 2.74 6.52
CA PHE A 33 -3.55 2.55 5.81
C PHE A 33 -2.39 3.23 6.54
N VAL A 34 -1.26 2.55 6.59
CA VAL A 34 0.01 3.11 7.05
C VAL A 34 0.98 3.07 5.88
N ILE A 35 1.58 4.22 5.58
CA ILE A 35 2.55 4.37 4.50
C ILE A 35 3.94 4.42 5.10
N THR A 36 4.79 3.47 4.74
CA THR A 36 6.17 3.43 5.25
C THR A 36 7.05 4.43 4.51
N LYS A 37 8.22 4.71 5.11
CA LYS A 37 9.23 5.57 4.50
C LYS A 37 9.68 5.03 3.13
N HIS A 38 9.79 3.72 2.96
CA HIS A 38 10.19 3.13 1.69
C HIS A 38 9.21 3.46 0.56
N VAL A 39 7.91 3.42 0.84
CA VAL A 39 6.89 3.81 -0.13
C VAL A 39 7.00 5.30 -0.44
N MET A 40 7.19 6.14 0.59
CA MET A 40 7.39 7.58 0.41
C MET A 40 8.58 7.87 -0.50
N ASP A 41 9.71 7.23 -0.25
CA ASP A 41 10.93 7.41 -1.04
C ASP A 41 10.72 6.99 -2.51
N ARG A 42 9.96 5.93 -2.75
CA ARG A 42 9.63 5.47 -4.10
C ARG A 42 8.72 6.43 -4.85
N VAL A 43 7.65 6.91 -4.18
CA VAL A 43 6.72 7.88 -4.77
C VAL A 43 7.43 9.20 -5.06
N ASN A 44 8.31 9.64 -4.17
CA ASN A 44 9.07 10.87 -4.31
C ASN A 44 10.32 10.73 -5.18
N ASN A 45 10.66 9.51 -5.59
CA ASN A 45 11.88 9.20 -6.36
C ASN A 45 13.16 9.69 -5.69
N THR A 46 13.20 9.65 -4.35
CA THR A 46 14.38 10.09 -3.57
C THR A 46 15.53 9.09 -3.61
N ASP A 47 15.27 7.85 -4.03
CA ASP A 47 16.29 6.81 -4.18
C ASP A 47 16.95 6.80 -5.56
N GLY A 48 16.62 7.75 -6.44
CA GLY A 48 17.26 7.94 -7.75
C GLY A 48 16.92 6.87 -8.79
N ARG A 49 15.85 6.12 -8.63
CA ARG A 49 15.46 5.10 -9.59
C ARG A 49 14.79 5.70 -10.82
N GLU A 50 15.00 5.07 -11.98
CA GLU A 50 14.47 5.56 -13.26
C GLU A 50 12.95 5.52 -13.34
N LYS A 51 12.31 4.52 -12.73
CA LYS A 51 10.86 4.36 -12.78
C LYS A 51 10.23 4.93 -11.53
N THR A 52 9.44 5.97 -11.71
CA THR A 52 8.68 6.60 -10.63
C THR A 52 7.32 5.94 -10.46
N VAL A 53 6.82 5.96 -9.24
CA VAL A 53 5.47 5.50 -8.90
C VAL A 53 4.65 6.70 -8.46
N SER A 54 3.49 6.92 -9.09
CA SER A 54 2.61 8.02 -8.70
C SER A 54 1.63 7.60 -7.60
N PRO A 55 1.19 8.54 -6.76
CA PRO A 55 0.12 8.26 -5.79
C PRO A 55 -1.15 7.74 -6.46
N GLU A 56 -1.50 8.25 -7.63
CA GLU A 56 -2.69 7.85 -8.39
C GLU A 56 -2.64 6.39 -8.82
N GLU A 57 -1.48 5.89 -9.21
CA GLU A 57 -1.30 4.48 -9.57
C GLU A 57 -1.57 3.57 -8.36
N ILE A 58 -1.07 3.94 -7.19
CA ILE A 58 -1.30 3.20 -5.95
C ILE A 58 -2.79 3.24 -5.57
N ILE A 59 -3.40 4.42 -5.60
CA ILE A 59 -4.82 4.59 -5.31
C ILE A 59 -5.68 3.75 -6.26
N SER A 60 -5.37 3.79 -7.55
CA SER A 60 -6.09 3.00 -8.57
C SER A 60 -5.99 1.51 -8.29
N THR A 61 -4.81 1.03 -7.93
CA THR A 61 -4.59 -0.38 -7.58
C THR A 61 -5.47 -0.81 -6.41
N PHE A 62 -5.53 -0.03 -5.35
CA PHE A 62 -6.33 -0.35 -4.17
C PHE A 62 -7.84 -0.20 -4.43
N LYS A 63 -8.27 0.67 -5.33
CA LYS A 63 -9.67 0.71 -5.80
C LYS A 63 -10.07 -0.60 -6.48
N LYS A 64 -9.23 -1.12 -7.35
CA LYS A 64 -9.45 -2.40 -8.01
C LYS A 64 -9.54 -3.55 -7.01
N ILE A 65 -8.65 -3.56 -6.02
CA ILE A 65 -8.64 -4.57 -4.97
C ILE A 65 -9.91 -4.51 -4.14
N TYR A 66 -10.34 -3.32 -3.75
CA TYR A 66 -11.58 -3.14 -3.01
C TYR A 66 -12.78 -3.68 -3.79
N ASN A 67 -12.87 -3.37 -5.09
CA ASN A 67 -13.97 -3.80 -5.93
C ASN A 67 -13.97 -5.32 -6.18
N GLN A 68 -12.80 -5.93 -6.32
CA GLN A 68 -12.66 -7.34 -6.67
C GLN A 68 -12.52 -8.25 -5.44
N HIS A 69 -11.91 -7.77 -4.37
CA HIS A 69 -11.48 -8.58 -3.23
C HIS A 69 -11.82 -7.98 -1.86
N GLY A 70 -12.64 -6.93 -1.80
CA GLY A 70 -12.97 -6.26 -0.54
C GLY A 70 -13.52 -7.20 0.53
N SER A 71 -14.32 -8.19 0.13
CA SER A 71 -14.88 -9.17 1.05
C SER A 71 -13.83 -10.06 1.72
N LYS A 72 -12.67 -10.28 1.08
CA LYS A 72 -11.57 -11.06 1.68
C LYS A 72 -10.99 -10.37 2.91
N PHE A 73 -10.87 -9.04 2.84
CA PHE A 73 -10.37 -8.26 3.97
C PHE A 73 -11.36 -8.25 5.14
N GLU A 74 -12.66 -8.14 4.85
CA GLU A 74 -13.69 -8.28 5.87
C GLU A 74 -13.61 -9.66 6.55
N ASN A 75 -13.42 -10.72 5.76
CA ASN A 75 -13.34 -12.08 6.28
C ASN A 75 -12.10 -12.27 7.17
N PHE A 76 -10.98 -11.66 6.85
CA PHE A 76 -9.81 -11.66 7.73
C PHE A 76 -10.14 -11.08 9.09
N TYR A 77 -10.87 -9.97 9.13
CA TYR A 77 -11.28 -9.33 10.37
C TYR A 77 -12.26 -10.20 11.16
N LYS A 78 -13.25 -10.79 10.49
CA LYS A 78 -14.30 -11.59 11.13
C LYS A 78 -13.84 -12.99 11.55
N SER A 79 -12.79 -13.52 10.96
CA SER A 79 -12.33 -14.89 11.21
C SER A 79 -11.62 -15.10 12.54
N GLY A 80 -11.36 -14.03 13.30
CA GLY A 80 -10.70 -14.13 14.60
C GLY A 80 -9.21 -14.48 14.55
N LYS A 81 -8.62 -14.57 13.37
CA LYS A 81 -7.16 -14.81 13.20
C LYS A 81 -6.36 -13.53 13.37
N LEU A 82 -6.78 -12.69 14.28
CA LEU A 82 -6.39 -11.29 14.39
C LEU A 82 -5.11 -11.05 15.17
N ASN A 83 -4.51 -12.09 15.73
CA ASN A 83 -3.28 -11.95 16.52
C ASN A 83 -2.01 -12.07 15.68
N GLU A 84 -2.15 -12.39 14.40
CA GLU A 84 -1.03 -12.61 13.51
C GLU A 84 -0.99 -11.57 12.38
N THR A 85 0.21 -11.05 12.11
CA THR A 85 0.45 -10.23 10.92
C THR A 85 0.41 -11.13 9.69
N ILE A 86 -0.40 -10.76 8.71
CA ILE A 86 -0.47 -11.47 7.44
C ILE A 86 0.24 -10.63 6.38
N LYS A 87 1.30 -11.17 5.79
CA LYS A 87 2.04 -10.51 4.71
C LYS A 87 1.63 -11.11 3.37
N PHE A 88 1.44 -10.24 2.38
CA PHE A 88 1.13 -10.66 1.02
C PHE A 88 1.58 -9.61 0.02
N VAL A 89 1.56 -9.95 -1.26
CA VAL A 89 1.97 -9.05 -2.33
C VAL A 89 0.79 -8.76 -3.23
N ILE A 90 0.59 -7.48 -3.54
CA ILE A 90 -0.41 -7.03 -4.49
C ILE A 90 0.30 -6.73 -5.81
N HIS A 91 -0.26 -7.24 -6.92
CA HIS A 91 0.20 -6.97 -8.27
C HIS A 91 -0.88 -6.27 -9.08
N ASP A 92 -0.54 -5.18 -9.74
CA ASP A 92 -1.41 -4.51 -10.71
C ASP A 92 -0.80 -4.66 -12.10
N ARG A 93 -1.50 -5.37 -12.99
CA ARG A 93 -1.02 -5.67 -14.34
C ARG A 93 -0.94 -4.44 -15.23
N ASP A 94 -1.88 -3.51 -15.07
CA ASP A 94 -1.97 -2.33 -15.94
C ASP A 94 -0.82 -1.35 -15.69
N SER A 95 -0.42 -1.21 -14.43
CA SER A 95 0.63 -0.28 -14.03
C SER A 95 1.99 -0.94 -13.75
N ASN A 96 2.05 -2.28 -13.80
CA ASN A 96 3.23 -3.05 -13.39
C ASN A 96 3.68 -2.76 -11.96
N LEU A 97 2.73 -2.47 -11.08
CA LEU A 97 3.00 -2.24 -9.66
C LEU A 97 3.02 -3.54 -8.89
N ASN A 98 3.98 -3.64 -7.97
CA ASN A 98 4.09 -4.74 -7.02
C ASN A 98 4.21 -4.12 -5.63
N ILE A 99 3.24 -4.38 -4.77
CA ILE A 99 3.14 -3.74 -3.46
C ILE A 99 3.09 -4.81 -2.38
N PRO A 100 4.23 -5.13 -1.74
CA PRO A 100 4.23 -5.92 -0.53
C PRO A 100 3.53 -5.18 0.61
N VAL A 101 2.60 -5.85 1.26
CA VAL A 101 1.80 -5.27 2.34
C VAL A 101 1.76 -6.21 3.54
N ALA A 102 1.49 -5.64 4.71
CA ALA A 102 1.22 -6.38 5.92
C ALA A 102 -0.17 -5.99 6.44
N TYR A 103 -1.01 -6.98 6.66
CA TYR A 103 -2.31 -6.79 7.32
C TYR A 103 -2.16 -7.16 8.78
N GLU A 104 -2.48 -6.24 9.68
CA GLU A 104 -2.33 -6.45 11.10
C GLU A 104 -3.42 -5.70 11.87
N ILE A 105 -3.56 -6.00 13.15
CA ILE A 105 -4.49 -5.32 14.03
C ILE A 105 -3.71 -4.38 14.92
N ASP A 106 -4.11 -3.11 14.93
CA ASP A 106 -3.56 -2.11 15.83
C ASP A 106 -3.88 -2.51 17.27
N LYS A 107 -2.86 -2.60 18.11
CA LYS A 107 -2.99 -3.06 19.50
C LYS A 107 -3.74 -2.07 20.39
N ILE A 108 -3.75 -0.80 20.03
CA ILE A 108 -4.38 0.27 20.80
C ILE A 108 -5.85 0.40 20.41
N THR A 109 -6.14 0.51 19.11
CA THR A 109 -7.50 0.75 18.61
C THR A 109 -8.27 -0.53 18.30
N HIS A 110 -7.59 -1.68 18.26
CA HIS A 110 -8.14 -2.97 17.84
C HIS A 110 -8.73 -2.95 16.42
N SER A 111 -8.27 -2.01 15.61
CA SER A 111 -8.73 -1.84 14.22
C SER A 111 -7.76 -2.47 13.23
N PRO A 112 -8.27 -3.00 12.11
CA PRO A 112 -7.39 -3.54 11.06
C PRO A 112 -6.61 -2.43 10.37
N VAL A 113 -5.33 -2.69 10.12
CA VAL A 113 -4.41 -1.77 9.48
C VAL A 113 -3.72 -2.48 8.33
N LEU A 114 -3.64 -1.81 7.20
CA LEU A 114 -2.88 -2.26 6.03
C LEU A 114 -1.63 -1.40 5.91
N VAL A 115 -0.47 -2.03 6.11
CA VAL A 115 0.82 -1.36 6.06
C VAL A 115 1.43 -1.60 4.68
N LEU A 116 1.65 -0.52 3.93
CA LEU A 116 2.38 -0.59 2.66
C LEU A 116 3.86 -0.63 2.97
N LEU A 117 4.50 -1.78 2.76
CA LEU A 117 5.89 -2.00 3.13
C LEU A 117 6.85 -1.36 2.13
N THR A 118 6.57 -1.53 0.85
CA THR A 118 7.31 -0.91 -0.24
C THR A 118 6.45 -0.93 -1.50
N VAL A 119 6.94 -0.37 -2.58
CA VAL A 119 6.29 -0.41 -3.89
C VAL A 119 7.37 -0.49 -4.96
N MET A 120 7.17 -1.34 -5.95
CA MET A 120 8.12 -1.54 -7.05
C MET A 120 7.39 -1.56 -8.37
N LYS A 121 7.91 -0.82 -9.36
CA LYS A 121 7.38 -0.80 -10.72
C LYS A 121 8.21 -1.73 -11.58
N LYS A 122 7.68 -2.92 -11.84
CA LYS A 122 8.39 -4.01 -12.50
C LYS A 122 7.37 -5.00 -13.05
N GLU A 123 7.65 -5.63 -14.18
CA GLU A 123 6.79 -6.70 -14.69
C GLU A 123 6.60 -7.78 -13.62
N ILE A 124 5.37 -8.26 -13.47
CA ILE A 124 5.01 -9.24 -12.43
C ILE A 124 5.85 -10.52 -12.58
N SER A 125 6.07 -10.96 -13.81
CA SER A 125 6.89 -12.15 -14.11
C SER A 125 8.34 -12.03 -13.65
N LYS A 126 8.84 -10.79 -13.51
CA LYS A 126 10.21 -10.50 -13.07
C LYS A 126 10.30 -10.18 -11.58
N PHE A 127 9.16 -10.08 -10.90
CA PHE A 127 9.12 -9.77 -9.48
C PHE A 127 9.34 -11.03 -8.65
N GLY A 128 10.37 -11.03 -7.83
CA GLY A 128 10.62 -12.10 -6.87
C GLY A 128 9.82 -11.86 -5.59
N SER A 129 8.72 -12.59 -5.39
CA SER A 129 7.88 -12.45 -4.20
C SER A 129 8.41 -13.19 -2.97
N LYS A 130 9.46 -13.97 -3.13
CA LYS A 130 10.07 -14.74 -2.05
C LYS A 130 10.49 -13.86 -0.87
N GLY A 131 9.97 -14.16 0.31
CA GLY A 131 10.24 -13.40 1.52
C GLY A 131 9.27 -12.27 1.80
N TYR A 132 8.37 -11.94 0.88
CA TYR A 132 7.41 -10.84 1.05
C TYR A 132 6.03 -11.29 1.53
N GLY A 133 5.68 -12.57 1.47
CA GLY A 133 4.37 -12.94 1.95
C GLY A 133 3.99 -14.38 1.69
N VAL A 134 2.81 -14.74 2.22
CA VAL A 134 2.26 -16.09 2.15
C VAL A 134 1.37 -16.29 0.91
N PHE A 135 0.89 -15.20 0.31
CA PHE A 135 0.07 -15.27 -0.91
C PHE A 135 0.19 -13.99 -1.73
N GLU A 136 -0.38 -14.01 -2.93
CA GLU A 136 -0.37 -12.89 -3.87
C GLU A 136 -1.80 -12.59 -4.33
N ILE A 137 -2.10 -11.30 -4.53
CA ILE A 137 -3.35 -10.83 -5.13
C ILE A 137 -2.98 -10.07 -6.40
N THR A 138 -3.53 -10.50 -7.54
CA THR A 138 -3.31 -9.82 -8.83
C THR A 138 -4.60 -9.19 -9.31
N VAL A 139 -4.53 -7.93 -9.69
CA VAL A 139 -5.63 -7.16 -10.29
C VAL A 139 -5.27 -6.61 -11.65
#